data_4aebbcfc8d0fdedb572142cc1f51d386
#
_entry.id   4aebbcfc8d0fdedb572142cc1f51d386
#
_cell.length_a   1.000
_cell.length_b   1.000
_cell.length_c   1.000
_cell.angle_alpha   90.00
_cell.angle_beta   90.00
_cell.angle_gamma   90.00
#
_symmetry.space_group_name_H-M   'P 1'
#
loop_
_entity.id
_entity.type
_entity.pdbx_description
1 polymer ?
#
loop_
_entity_poly.entity_id
_entity_poly.type
_entity_poly.pdbx_seq_one_letter_code
_entity_poly.pdbx_strand_id
1 'polypeptide(L)'
;VDARTVNDVKISEDGRVGVITREGASDRKNGFVILDVSDPYNVTISAAYNDDMTGGVHNVFIYENHVYAVNNGRKYDIINIDDPKKPFRVGVYELDTPGHSIHDVWIEDGIAYSSNWADGIVAVDIGAKKHKESDRSKSQFNPLLAKAGQGSPSNPVKLAEMKDPTGRNHAAFPYLNEETGQFYIIGGNEIFRWGVQAT
;
A
#
# COMPACT_ATOMS: atom_id res chain seq x y z
N VAL A 1 -23.18 1.32 -4.11
CA VAL A 1 -22.28 1.10 -2.98
C VAL A 1 -22.72 2.03 -1.86
N ASP A 2 -23.03 1.50 -0.67
CA ASP A 2 -23.34 2.30 0.50
C ASP A 2 -22.03 2.77 1.15
N ALA A 3 -21.71 4.05 0.99
CA ALA A 3 -20.55 4.68 1.59
C ALA A 3 -20.75 6.20 1.60
N ARG A 4 -20.29 6.88 2.65
CA ARG A 4 -20.22 8.34 2.65
C ARG A 4 -19.08 8.82 1.76
N THR A 5 -17.99 8.09 1.77
CA THR A 5 -16.78 8.40 1.01
C THR A 5 -16.26 7.16 0.31
N VAL A 6 -16.00 7.29 -0.99
CA VAL A 6 -15.13 6.40 -1.77
C VAL A 6 -13.85 7.21 -1.98
N ASN A 7 -12.82 6.91 -1.19
CA ASN A 7 -11.62 7.73 -1.15
C ASN A 7 -10.61 7.33 -2.22
N ASP A 8 -10.47 6.05 -2.45
CA ASP A 8 -9.44 5.53 -3.37
C ASP A 8 -10.01 4.47 -4.32
N VAL A 9 -9.37 4.38 -5.49
CA VAL A 9 -9.62 3.39 -6.52
C VAL A 9 -8.30 2.90 -7.10
N LYS A 10 -8.15 1.58 -7.22
CA LYS A 10 -7.01 0.95 -7.89
C LYS A 10 -7.50 -0.08 -8.90
N ILE A 11 -6.72 -0.25 -9.94
CA ILE A 11 -6.90 -1.30 -10.97
C ILE A 11 -5.67 -2.21 -10.92
N SER A 12 -5.88 -3.52 -11.03
CA SER A 12 -4.78 -4.49 -11.14
C SER A 12 -3.94 -4.22 -12.39
N GLU A 13 -2.68 -4.64 -12.37
CA GLU A 13 -1.74 -4.41 -13.47
C GLU A 13 -2.23 -5.02 -14.80
N ASP A 14 -2.94 -6.15 -14.75
CA ASP A 14 -3.53 -6.79 -15.93
C ASP A 14 -4.84 -6.14 -16.41
N GLY A 15 -5.33 -5.10 -15.72
CA GLY A 15 -6.52 -4.35 -16.08
C GLY A 15 -7.85 -5.09 -15.87
N ARG A 16 -7.88 -6.18 -15.10
CA ARG A 16 -9.07 -7.04 -14.96
C ARG A 16 -9.84 -6.85 -13.68
N VAL A 17 -9.14 -6.48 -12.59
CA VAL A 17 -9.72 -6.30 -11.26
C VAL A 17 -9.63 -4.85 -10.86
N GLY A 18 -10.74 -4.27 -10.42
CA GLY A 18 -10.79 -2.97 -9.80
C GLY A 18 -11.13 -3.09 -8.31
N VAL A 19 -10.62 -2.19 -7.48
CA VAL A 19 -11.01 -2.08 -6.08
C VAL A 19 -11.36 -0.63 -5.76
N ILE A 20 -12.50 -0.42 -5.10
CA ILE A 20 -12.93 0.87 -4.58
C ILE A 20 -13.11 0.80 -3.06
N THR A 21 -12.61 1.78 -2.34
CA THR A 21 -12.71 1.85 -0.88
C THR A 21 -14.08 2.31 -0.42
N ARG A 22 -14.42 2.01 0.84
CA ARG A 22 -15.64 2.49 1.51
C ARG A 22 -15.34 2.99 2.90
N GLU A 23 -15.80 4.21 3.17
CA GLU A 23 -15.78 4.82 4.49
C GLU A 23 -17.17 5.39 4.83
N GLY A 24 -17.55 5.29 6.09
CA GLY A 24 -18.80 5.88 6.61
C GLY A 24 -20.05 5.27 6.03
N ALA A 25 -20.07 3.97 5.71
CA ALA A 25 -21.28 3.24 5.35
C ALA A 25 -22.30 3.29 6.48
N SER A 26 -23.59 3.46 6.15
CA SER A 26 -24.68 3.62 7.13
C SER A 26 -24.85 2.39 8.01
N ASP A 27 -24.61 1.20 7.45
CA ASP A 27 -24.66 -0.09 8.14
C ASP A 27 -23.31 -0.48 8.79
N ARG A 28 -22.31 0.40 8.73
CA ARG A 28 -20.93 0.19 9.19
C ARG A 28 -20.18 -0.97 8.52
N LYS A 29 -20.71 -1.49 7.42
CA LYS A 29 -20.01 -2.46 6.57
C LYS A 29 -19.08 -1.74 5.59
N ASN A 30 -18.11 -1.08 6.14
CA ASN A 30 -17.07 -0.40 5.39
C ASN A 30 -16.19 -1.40 4.61
N GLY A 31 -14.92 -1.14 4.43
CA GLY A 31 -14.02 -2.01 3.69
C GLY A 31 -13.90 -1.59 2.24
N PHE A 32 -13.97 -2.54 1.32
CA PHE A 32 -13.84 -2.25 -0.11
C PHE A 32 -14.71 -3.17 -0.97
N VAL A 33 -14.91 -2.77 -2.22
CA VAL A 33 -15.62 -3.54 -3.24
C VAL A 33 -14.64 -3.94 -4.33
N ILE A 34 -14.70 -5.21 -4.72
CA ILE A 34 -13.92 -5.77 -5.83
C ILE A 34 -14.82 -5.77 -7.07
N LEU A 35 -14.29 -5.24 -8.15
CA LEU A 35 -14.95 -5.09 -9.43
C LEU A 35 -14.28 -5.97 -10.48
N ASP A 36 -15.05 -6.56 -11.35
CA ASP A 36 -14.58 -7.06 -12.64
C ASP A 36 -14.63 -5.90 -13.63
N VAL A 37 -13.48 -5.47 -14.10
CA VAL A 37 -13.29 -4.37 -15.05
C VAL A 37 -12.70 -4.84 -16.37
N SER A 38 -12.71 -6.15 -16.63
CA SER A 38 -12.21 -6.76 -17.88
C SER A 38 -12.91 -6.19 -19.11
N ASP A 39 -14.18 -5.82 -18.97
CA ASP A 39 -14.92 -5.00 -19.93
C ASP A 39 -15.22 -3.64 -19.29
N PRO A 40 -14.51 -2.56 -19.65
CA PRO A 40 -14.70 -1.25 -19.04
C PRO A 40 -16.06 -0.61 -19.33
N TYR A 41 -16.80 -1.13 -20.31
CA TYR A 41 -18.16 -0.69 -20.63
C TYR A 41 -19.23 -1.47 -19.87
N ASN A 42 -18.86 -2.57 -19.20
CA ASN A 42 -19.79 -3.44 -18.48
C ASN A 42 -19.16 -3.89 -17.13
N VAL A 43 -18.82 -2.94 -16.28
CA VAL A 43 -18.21 -3.19 -14.98
C VAL A 43 -19.20 -3.86 -14.05
N THR A 44 -18.79 -4.95 -13.40
CA THR A 44 -19.62 -5.70 -12.46
C THR A 44 -18.97 -5.88 -11.10
N ILE A 45 -19.77 -6.05 -10.05
CA ILE A 45 -19.27 -6.31 -8.69
C ILE A 45 -18.96 -7.81 -8.58
N SER A 46 -17.70 -8.14 -8.27
CA SER A 46 -17.27 -9.50 -7.96
C SER A 46 -17.55 -9.86 -6.50
N ALA A 47 -17.18 -8.98 -5.57
CA ALA A 47 -17.38 -9.17 -4.13
C ALA A 47 -17.35 -7.83 -3.38
N ALA A 48 -17.80 -7.86 -2.12
CA ALA A 48 -17.52 -6.83 -1.12
C ALA A 48 -16.81 -7.48 0.07
N TYR A 49 -15.71 -6.89 0.50
CA TYR A 49 -14.97 -7.36 1.67
C TYR A 49 -15.01 -6.32 2.78
N ASN A 50 -15.41 -6.75 3.99
CA ASN A 50 -15.61 -5.85 5.13
C ASN A 50 -15.26 -6.49 6.49
N ASP A 51 -14.63 -7.66 6.49
CA ASP A 51 -14.27 -8.37 7.72
C ASP A 51 -13.28 -7.54 8.53
N ASP A 52 -13.68 -7.20 9.77
CA ASP A 52 -12.92 -6.38 10.71
C ASP A 52 -12.54 -4.97 10.18
N MET A 53 -13.38 -4.39 9.30
CA MET A 53 -13.13 -3.08 8.65
C MET A 53 -14.22 -2.04 9.00
N THR A 54 -14.75 -2.07 10.21
CA THR A 54 -15.85 -1.18 10.65
C THR A 54 -15.49 0.29 10.69
N GLY A 55 -14.20 0.62 10.81
CA GLY A 55 -13.67 1.99 10.82
C GLY A 55 -13.54 2.60 9.43
N GLY A 56 -13.57 1.78 8.39
CA GLY A 56 -13.40 2.21 7.00
C GLY A 56 -12.01 1.90 6.44
N VAL A 57 -11.95 1.84 5.12
CA VAL A 57 -10.71 1.69 4.35
C VAL A 57 -10.47 2.97 3.58
N HIS A 58 -9.38 3.67 3.96
CA HIS A 58 -9.03 4.96 3.37
C HIS A 58 -8.38 4.78 2.01
N ASN A 59 -7.24 4.09 1.96
CA ASN A 59 -6.50 3.80 0.75
C ASN A 59 -6.32 2.30 0.54
N VAL A 60 -6.12 1.90 -0.72
CA VAL A 60 -5.80 0.53 -1.11
C VAL A 60 -4.65 0.52 -2.10
N PHE A 61 -3.96 -0.60 -2.19
CA PHE A 61 -3.07 -0.92 -3.30
C PHE A 61 -3.33 -2.36 -3.76
N ILE A 62 -3.28 -2.61 -5.07
CA ILE A 62 -3.34 -3.95 -5.63
C ILE A 62 -1.93 -4.31 -6.08
N TYR A 63 -1.38 -5.38 -5.53
CA TYR A 63 -0.09 -5.89 -5.96
C TYR A 63 -0.17 -7.40 -6.13
N GLU A 64 0.15 -7.88 -7.31
CA GLU A 64 -0.09 -9.26 -7.71
C GLU A 64 -1.55 -9.66 -7.39
N ASN A 65 -1.75 -10.75 -6.66
CA ASN A 65 -3.06 -11.29 -6.29
C ASN A 65 -3.54 -10.82 -4.92
N HIS A 66 -3.08 -9.65 -4.43
CA HIS A 66 -3.41 -9.16 -3.10
C HIS A 66 -3.87 -7.71 -3.12
N VAL A 67 -4.85 -7.41 -2.27
CA VAL A 67 -5.25 -6.05 -1.91
C VAL A 67 -4.64 -5.70 -0.56
N TYR A 68 -3.93 -4.59 -0.51
CA TYR A 68 -3.37 -4.00 0.70
C TYR A 68 -4.28 -2.84 1.09
N ALA A 69 -5.08 -3.03 2.14
CA ALA A 69 -6.14 -2.11 2.51
C ALA A 69 -5.82 -1.39 3.82
N VAL A 70 -5.64 -0.06 3.76
CA VAL A 70 -5.41 0.77 4.95
C VAL A 70 -6.68 0.84 5.77
N ASN A 71 -6.75 0.01 6.80
CA ASN A 71 -7.89 -0.22 7.63
C ASN A 71 -7.87 0.69 8.87
N ASN A 72 -8.90 1.51 9.01
CA ASN A 72 -9.11 2.40 10.14
C ASN A 72 -7.91 3.33 10.43
N GLY A 73 -7.07 3.60 9.42
CA GLY A 73 -5.87 4.42 9.56
C GLY A 73 -4.84 3.89 10.57
N ARG A 74 -4.82 2.57 10.83
CA ARG A 74 -3.97 1.96 11.87
C ARG A 74 -3.04 0.88 11.34
N LYS A 75 -3.52 0.12 10.40
CA LYS A 75 -2.87 -1.05 9.82
C LYS A 75 -3.23 -1.13 8.36
N TYR A 76 -2.51 -1.93 7.60
CA TYR A 76 -3.08 -2.43 6.38
C TYR A 76 -3.27 -3.95 6.46
N ASP A 77 -4.49 -4.37 6.14
CA ASP A 77 -4.83 -5.77 5.98
C ASP A 77 -4.44 -6.23 4.57
N ILE A 78 -3.92 -7.43 4.47
CA ILE A 78 -3.48 -8.04 3.22
C ILE A 78 -4.47 -9.15 2.87
N ILE A 79 -5.20 -8.94 1.77
CA ILE A 79 -6.33 -9.74 1.35
C ILE A 79 -5.97 -10.45 0.05
N ASN A 80 -5.98 -11.78 0.06
CA ASN A 80 -5.81 -12.56 -1.16
C ASN A 80 -7.06 -12.45 -2.04
N ILE A 81 -6.85 -12.25 -3.34
CA ILE A 81 -7.88 -12.12 -4.37
C ILE A 81 -7.61 -13.02 -5.58
N ASP A 82 -6.94 -14.17 -5.41
CA ASP A 82 -6.78 -15.18 -6.47
C ASP A 82 -8.13 -15.55 -7.09
N ASP A 83 -9.15 -15.69 -6.25
CA ASP A 83 -10.55 -15.69 -6.67
C ASP A 83 -11.20 -14.38 -6.20
N PRO A 84 -11.41 -13.39 -7.09
CA PRO A 84 -11.99 -12.12 -6.71
C PRO A 84 -13.40 -12.20 -6.10
N LYS A 85 -14.06 -13.35 -6.24
CA LYS A 85 -15.38 -13.63 -5.65
C LYS A 85 -15.30 -14.19 -4.24
N LYS A 86 -14.11 -14.61 -3.79
CA LYS A 86 -13.87 -15.23 -2.48
C LYS A 86 -12.64 -14.65 -1.80
N PRO A 87 -12.55 -13.33 -1.60
CA PRO A 87 -11.42 -12.71 -0.93
C PRO A 87 -11.30 -13.20 0.52
N PHE A 88 -10.04 -13.33 1.00
CA PHE A 88 -9.78 -13.68 2.40
C PHE A 88 -8.47 -13.06 2.88
N ARG A 89 -8.41 -12.72 4.17
CA ARG A 89 -7.23 -12.12 4.78
C ARG A 89 -6.12 -13.15 4.97
N VAL A 90 -4.91 -12.79 4.53
CA VAL A 90 -3.69 -13.62 4.68
C VAL A 90 -2.69 -13.01 5.65
N GLY A 91 -2.71 -11.70 5.87
CA GLY A 91 -1.77 -11.01 6.72
C GLY A 91 -2.23 -9.64 7.16
N VAL A 92 -1.46 -9.04 8.04
CA VAL A 92 -1.65 -7.69 8.56
C VAL A 92 -0.28 -7.08 8.81
N TYR A 93 -0.13 -5.79 8.51
CA TYR A 93 1.01 -5.02 8.97
C TYR A 93 0.53 -3.85 9.83
N GLU A 94 1.15 -3.68 10.98
CA GLU A 94 1.00 -2.54 11.90
C GLU A 94 2.38 -1.94 12.17
N LEU A 95 2.42 -0.65 12.54
CA LEU A 95 3.66 -0.03 13.01
C LEU A 95 4.08 -0.63 14.37
N ASP A 96 5.38 -0.60 14.67
CA ASP A 96 5.92 -1.15 15.94
C ASP A 96 5.36 -0.45 17.18
N THR A 97 4.90 0.80 17.02
CA THR A 97 4.25 1.55 18.10
C THR A 97 2.74 1.42 17.99
N PRO A 98 2.08 0.71 18.91
CA PRO A 98 0.63 0.53 18.87
C PRO A 98 -0.14 1.86 18.85
N GLY A 99 -1.14 1.94 18.00
CA GLY A 99 -2.00 3.11 17.89
C GLY A 99 -1.46 4.23 17.01
N HIS A 100 -0.25 4.11 16.47
CA HIS A 100 0.24 5.01 15.43
C HIS A 100 -0.49 4.78 14.10
N SER A 101 -0.53 5.82 13.29
CA SER A 101 -1.39 5.83 12.11
C SER A 101 -0.62 5.49 10.84
N ILE A 102 -1.24 4.65 10.01
CA ILE A 102 -0.86 4.44 8.61
C ILE A 102 -1.88 5.17 7.75
N HIS A 103 -1.42 5.98 6.79
CA HIS A 103 -2.28 6.77 5.92
C HIS A 103 -2.41 6.16 4.53
N ASP A 104 -1.29 5.81 3.90
CA ASP A 104 -1.25 5.28 2.54
C ASP A 104 -0.20 4.19 2.41
N VAL A 105 -0.28 3.41 1.33
CA VAL A 105 0.69 2.39 0.96
C VAL A 105 0.87 2.37 -0.55
N TRP A 106 2.12 2.45 -1.00
CA TRP A 106 2.55 2.18 -2.36
C TRP A 106 3.38 0.91 -2.40
N ILE A 107 3.25 0.11 -3.46
CA ILE A 107 4.00 -1.15 -3.56
C ILE A 107 4.73 -1.22 -4.90
N GLU A 108 6.01 -1.59 -4.82
CA GLU A 108 6.86 -1.84 -5.98
C GLU A 108 7.91 -2.90 -5.64
N ASP A 109 8.17 -3.83 -6.54
CA ASP A 109 9.15 -4.92 -6.40
C ASP A 109 8.98 -5.76 -5.12
N GLY A 110 7.75 -5.92 -4.62
CA GLY A 110 7.46 -6.66 -3.39
C GLY A 110 7.86 -5.93 -2.11
N ILE A 111 8.12 -4.62 -2.18
CA ILE A 111 8.30 -3.74 -1.03
C ILE A 111 7.10 -2.81 -0.94
N ALA A 112 6.45 -2.78 0.22
CA ALA A 112 5.42 -1.81 0.56
C ALA A 112 6.05 -0.59 1.24
N TYR A 113 5.78 0.59 0.71
CA TYR A 113 6.20 1.89 1.23
C TYR A 113 4.99 2.54 1.88
N SER A 114 4.87 2.45 3.20
CA SER A 114 3.75 3.05 3.91
C SER A 114 4.05 4.47 4.37
N SER A 115 3.08 5.34 4.20
CA SER A 115 3.10 6.74 4.63
C SER A 115 2.34 6.87 5.94
N ASN A 116 2.99 7.38 6.99
CA ASN A 116 2.53 7.20 8.36
C ASN A 116 2.48 8.51 9.15
N TRP A 117 2.08 9.60 8.52
CA TRP A 117 1.98 10.91 9.18
C TRP A 117 3.28 11.31 9.92
N ALA A 118 3.21 11.45 11.24
CA ALA A 118 4.34 11.82 12.09
C ALA A 118 5.43 10.75 12.19
N ASP A 119 5.11 9.51 11.86
CA ASP A 119 6.05 8.39 11.88
C ASP A 119 6.88 8.30 10.60
N GLY A 120 6.53 9.10 9.60
CA GLY A 120 7.26 9.17 8.33
C GLY A 120 6.97 7.97 7.42
N ILE A 121 8.00 7.43 6.79
CA ILE A 121 7.88 6.37 5.79
C ILE A 121 8.48 5.07 6.34
N VAL A 122 7.75 3.97 6.17
CA VAL A 122 8.25 2.63 6.53
C VAL A 122 8.24 1.74 5.29
N ALA A 123 9.39 1.10 5.03
CA ALA A 123 9.54 0.12 3.96
C ALA A 123 9.41 -1.30 4.52
N VAL A 124 8.53 -2.11 3.93
CA VAL A 124 8.16 -3.44 4.41
C VAL A 124 8.31 -4.46 3.29
N ASP A 125 9.07 -5.52 3.53
CA ASP A 125 9.16 -6.69 2.64
C ASP A 125 7.85 -7.50 2.74
N ILE A 126 7.18 -7.63 1.62
CA ILE A 126 5.94 -8.40 1.45
C ILE A 126 6.08 -9.53 0.43
N GLY A 127 7.31 -9.90 0.11
CA GLY A 127 7.64 -10.94 -0.87
C GLY A 127 8.66 -10.48 -1.90
N ALA A 128 9.45 -9.45 -1.57
CA ALA A 128 10.48 -8.92 -2.45
C ALA A 128 11.58 -9.95 -2.75
N LYS A 129 12.04 -9.97 -4.00
CA LYS A 129 13.19 -10.78 -4.42
C LYS A 129 14.47 -10.10 -3.99
N LYS A 130 15.24 -10.77 -3.12
CA LYS A 130 16.50 -10.25 -2.63
C LYS A 130 17.50 -9.99 -3.75
N HIS A 131 18.03 -8.77 -3.83
CA HIS A 131 19.17 -8.47 -4.69
C HIS A 131 20.47 -9.05 -4.13
N LYS A 132 21.34 -9.56 -5.01
CA LYS A 132 22.67 -10.02 -4.63
C LYS A 132 23.59 -8.81 -4.45
N GLU A 133 24.59 -8.93 -3.58
CA GLU A 133 25.60 -7.88 -3.37
C GLU A 133 26.35 -7.51 -4.68
N SER A 134 26.52 -8.48 -5.59
CA SER A 134 27.08 -8.26 -6.93
C SER A 134 26.26 -7.33 -7.82
N ASP A 135 25.01 -7.06 -7.44
CA ASP A 135 24.11 -6.21 -8.23
C ASP A 135 24.26 -4.71 -7.92
N ARG A 136 25.02 -4.35 -6.86
CA ARG A 136 25.29 -2.96 -6.47
C ARG A 136 25.90 -2.08 -7.57
N SER A 137 26.59 -2.67 -8.51
CA SER A 137 27.20 -1.95 -9.64
C SER A 137 26.24 -1.76 -10.81
N LYS A 138 25.05 -2.31 -10.74
CA LYS A 138 24.03 -2.17 -11.79
C LYS A 138 23.26 -0.88 -11.59
N SER A 139 22.89 -0.24 -12.70
CA SER A 139 22.11 1.00 -12.72
C SER A 139 20.69 0.89 -12.11
N GLN A 140 20.31 -0.28 -11.63
CA GLN A 140 18.98 -0.56 -11.08
C GLN A 140 19.05 -1.13 -9.65
N PHE A 141 19.98 -0.65 -8.83
CA PHE A 141 20.15 -1.17 -7.49
C PHE A 141 19.25 -0.44 -6.48
N ASN A 142 18.22 -1.12 -5.99
CA ASN A 142 17.46 -0.70 -4.84
C ASN A 142 18.09 -1.27 -3.55
N PRO A 143 18.63 -0.43 -2.64
CA PRO A 143 19.31 -0.90 -1.43
C PRO A 143 18.39 -1.63 -0.44
N LEU A 144 17.08 -1.42 -0.51
CA LEU A 144 16.13 -2.13 0.31
C LEU A 144 15.99 -3.60 -0.11
N LEU A 145 16.08 -3.89 -1.42
CA LEU A 145 16.06 -5.25 -1.94
C LEU A 145 17.26 -6.08 -1.47
N ALA A 146 18.38 -5.45 -1.11
CA ALA A 146 19.51 -6.16 -0.50
C ALA A 146 19.18 -6.71 0.90
N LYS A 147 18.24 -6.10 1.61
CA LYS A 147 17.76 -6.51 2.94
C LYS A 147 16.53 -7.43 2.89
N ALA A 148 15.86 -7.49 1.76
CA ALA A 148 14.62 -8.24 1.56
C ALA A 148 14.85 -9.78 1.48
N GLY A 149 13.77 -10.53 1.27
CA GLY A 149 13.74 -11.99 1.07
C GLY A 149 13.35 -12.78 2.32
N GLN A 150 12.81 -12.12 3.33
CA GLN A 150 12.27 -12.75 4.55
C GLN A 150 10.75 -12.53 4.68
N GLY A 151 10.22 -11.53 3.97
CA GLY A 151 8.82 -11.16 3.99
C GLY A 151 7.95 -11.97 3.02
N SER A 152 6.67 -11.93 3.28
CA SER A 152 5.61 -12.44 2.41
C SER A 152 4.30 -11.71 2.72
N PRO A 153 3.25 -11.84 1.90
CA PRO A 153 1.93 -11.29 2.23
C PRO A 153 1.38 -11.78 3.58
N SER A 154 1.70 -13.02 3.97
CA SER A 154 1.28 -13.58 5.27
C SER A 154 2.22 -13.28 6.43
N ASN A 155 3.40 -12.76 6.15
CA ASN A 155 4.42 -12.40 7.15
C ASN A 155 5.22 -11.18 6.67
N PRO A 156 4.63 -9.98 6.68
CA PRO A 156 5.32 -8.76 6.28
C PRO A 156 6.46 -8.42 7.26
N VAL A 157 7.63 -8.01 6.73
CA VAL A 157 8.85 -7.76 7.51
C VAL A 157 9.36 -6.34 7.27
N LYS A 158 9.48 -5.53 8.32
CA LYS A 158 10.04 -4.18 8.22
C LYS A 158 11.52 -4.22 7.79
N LEU A 159 11.86 -3.45 6.76
CA LEU A 159 13.23 -3.31 6.24
C LEU A 159 13.91 -2.02 6.69
N ALA A 160 13.17 -0.92 6.71
CA ALA A 160 13.67 0.40 7.05
C ALA A 160 12.54 1.34 7.48
N GLU A 161 12.91 2.38 8.20
CA GLU A 161 12.04 3.53 8.50
C GLU A 161 12.79 4.83 8.24
N MET A 162 12.07 5.86 7.83
CA MET A 162 12.60 7.20 7.59
C MET A 162 11.65 8.21 8.21
N LYS A 163 12.16 8.99 9.17
CA LYS A 163 11.39 10.07 9.77
C LYS A 163 11.20 11.20 8.77
N ASP A 164 9.96 11.65 8.62
CA ASP A 164 9.65 12.88 7.91
C ASP A 164 9.88 14.07 8.86
N PRO A 165 10.82 14.99 8.56
CA PRO A 165 11.11 16.11 9.44
C PRO A 165 9.91 17.07 9.60
N THR A 166 8.92 17.01 8.72
CA THR A 166 7.70 17.83 8.79
C THR A 166 6.60 17.17 9.61
N GLY A 167 6.67 15.86 9.82
CA GLY A 167 5.72 15.08 10.61
C GLY A 167 4.33 14.96 9.99
N ARG A 168 4.21 15.07 8.67
CA ARG A 168 2.92 15.05 7.94
C ARG A 168 2.97 14.22 6.66
N ASN A 169 3.74 13.15 6.67
CA ASN A 169 3.90 12.30 5.49
C ASN A 169 2.56 11.70 5.04
N HIS A 170 2.20 11.96 3.80
CA HIS A 170 0.93 11.56 3.18
C HIS A 170 1.10 10.47 2.14
N ALA A 171 2.16 10.57 1.32
CA ALA A 171 2.44 9.65 0.25
C ALA A 171 3.94 9.34 0.17
N ALA A 172 4.31 8.17 -0.33
CA ALA A 172 5.69 7.76 -0.52
C ALA A 172 5.83 6.94 -1.80
N PHE A 173 6.80 7.32 -2.65
CA PHE A 173 7.08 6.64 -3.92
C PHE A 173 8.55 6.32 -4.05
N PRO A 174 8.94 5.07 -4.36
CA PRO A 174 10.31 4.77 -4.74
C PRO A 174 10.62 5.39 -6.11
N TYR A 175 11.84 5.85 -6.27
CA TYR A 175 12.34 6.36 -7.54
C TYR A 175 13.80 5.98 -7.74
N LEU A 176 14.07 5.31 -8.83
CA LEU A 176 15.44 5.02 -9.26
C LEU A 176 15.82 5.96 -10.40
N ASN A 177 16.83 6.79 -10.19
CA ASN A 177 17.39 7.60 -11.25
C ASN A 177 18.29 6.73 -12.13
N GLU A 178 17.86 6.42 -13.34
CA GLU A 178 18.58 5.53 -14.26
C GLU A 178 19.91 6.08 -14.75
N GLU A 179 20.05 7.41 -14.82
CA GLU A 179 21.29 8.07 -15.26
C GLU A 179 22.39 7.99 -14.21
N THR A 180 22.04 8.16 -12.95
CA THR A 180 22.98 8.18 -11.83
C THR A 180 23.05 6.85 -11.07
N GLY A 181 22.08 5.97 -11.26
CA GLY A 181 21.93 4.74 -10.49
C GLY A 181 21.54 4.97 -9.02
N GLN A 182 21.15 6.18 -8.66
CA GLN A 182 20.76 6.51 -7.28
C GLN A 182 19.29 6.20 -7.03
N PHE A 183 19.04 5.55 -5.90
CA PHE A 183 17.70 5.24 -5.41
C PHE A 183 17.24 6.29 -4.42
N TYR A 184 16.02 6.75 -4.59
CA TYR A 184 15.35 7.72 -3.73
C TYR A 184 13.99 7.20 -3.28
N ILE A 185 13.50 7.72 -2.16
CA ILE A 185 12.08 7.66 -1.81
C ILE A 185 11.56 9.09 -1.77
N ILE A 186 10.58 9.37 -2.61
CA ILE A 186 9.96 10.69 -2.69
C ILE A 186 8.77 10.69 -1.73
N GLY A 187 8.83 11.54 -0.70
CA GLY A 187 7.74 11.74 0.25
C GLY A 187 6.92 12.97 -0.09
N GLY A 188 5.59 12.87 -0.03
CA GLY A 188 4.66 13.98 -0.14
C GLY A 188 3.98 14.26 1.21
N ASN A 189 3.70 15.54 1.50
CA ASN A 189 2.98 15.97 2.69
C ASN A 189 1.61 16.57 2.35
N GLU A 190 0.58 16.24 3.13
CA GLU A 190 -0.78 16.71 2.90
C GLU A 190 -1.00 18.16 3.37
N ILE A 191 -0.33 18.58 4.44
CA ILE A 191 -0.56 19.89 5.05
C ILE A 191 0.59 20.83 4.74
N PHE A 192 0.32 21.83 3.92
CA PHE A 192 1.25 22.92 3.61
C PHE A 192 1.54 23.78 4.85
N ARG A 193 2.81 23.79 5.26
CA ARG A 193 3.43 25.01 5.80
C ARG A 193 4.57 25.38 4.84
N TRP A 194 4.23 26.10 3.73
CA TRP A 194 5.16 26.73 2.80
C TRP A 194 6.37 25.87 2.37
N GLY A 195 6.30 25.24 1.21
CA GLY A 195 7.42 24.67 0.49
C GLY A 195 7.35 23.15 0.31
N VAL A 196 7.50 22.69 -0.93
CA VAL A 196 7.84 21.30 -1.27
C VAL A 196 9.29 21.10 -0.88
N GLN A 197 9.58 20.20 0.05
CA GLN A 197 10.93 19.72 0.28
C GLN A 197 11.06 18.34 -0.33
N ALA A 198 11.90 18.21 -1.35
CA ALA A 198 12.45 16.92 -1.76
C ALA A 198 13.58 16.56 -0.78
N THR A 199 13.49 15.42 -0.15
CA THR A 199 14.56 14.85 0.69
C THR A 199 15.19 13.67 -0.01
#